data_4ea5f48a97d471961e3b3cbc0dd8cd6e
#
_entry.id   4ea5f48a97d471961e3b3cbc0dd8cd6e
#
_cell.length_a   1.000
_cell.length_b   1.000
_cell.length_c   1.000
_cell.angle_alpha   90.00
_cell.angle_beta   90.00
_cell.angle_gamma   90.00
#
_symmetry.space_group_name_H-M   'P 1'
#
loop_
_entity.id
_entity.type
_entity.pdbx_description
1 polymer ?
#
loop_
_entity_poly.entity_id
_entity_poly.type
_entity_poly.pdbx_seq_one_letter_code
_entity_poly.pdbx_strand_id
1 'polypeptide(L)'
;NLAIGNVSLPMHPAMQTRMNELGNSRFSDGIVKYTPSAGTQEARTAFLNIISAEGIDTSSLFSMVTDGGSAAMELMMLGVCGPSAIRPLMLLDPAYTNYIEFSKRLSIPVVTADREIHDDGTFAFLNLNSIESCIEKNLPSALLVIPYDNPTGQFLSQGTLLELARLCVKHGLWLVSDEAYRPLYYGQEESSSIWALSKHDVPGVSGIRISIESSSKVWNACGLRIGSLITDNKEFHDKAISEYTANLCANALGQEIFGALAHETQHDIQKWYKIQQNYYRSIMVHLRKNLIKELPGLIVTEPEAAIYFIIDFKNICDPSFDASAFVHYCASEGKVALDGNTYTLLLAPMNGFYSEPEKGKTQLRVAMV
;
A
#
# COMPACT_ATOMS: atom_id res chain seq x y z
N ASN A 1 1.60 15.87 -12.83
CA ASN A 1 1.20 15.78 -11.42
C ASN A 1 1.82 14.51 -10.81
N LEU A 2 2.87 14.68 -10.00
CA LEU A 2 3.60 13.60 -9.32
C LEU A 2 3.26 13.52 -7.80
N ALA A 3 2.18 14.20 -7.39
CA ALA A 3 1.71 14.17 -5.99
C ALA A 3 0.87 12.93 -5.68
N ILE A 4 0.15 12.41 -6.68
CA ILE A 4 -0.82 11.33 -6.50
C ILE A 4 -0.39 10.12 -7.33
N GLY A 5 -0.38 8.95 -6.72
CA GLY A 5 -0.12 7.67 -7.39
C GLY A 5 -1.29 7.25 -8.32
N ASN A 6 -1.65 8.09 -9.29
CA ASN A 6 -2.70 7.80 -10.26
C ASN A 6 -2.08 7.13 -11.49
N VAL A 7 -1.99 5.82 -11.45
CA VAL A 7 -1.35 5.00 -12.48
C VAL A 7 -2.07 5.16 -13.83
N SER A 8 -1.32 5.46 -14.89
CA SER A 8 -1.83 5.75 -16.25
C SER A 8 -1.49 4.65 -17.26
N LEU A 9 -1.01 3.50 -16.82
CA LEU A 9 -0.70 2.36 -17.68
C LEU A 9 -1.96 1.52 -17.97
N PRO A 10 -2.00 0.79 -19.09
CA PRO A 10 -3.08 -0.15 -19.37
C PRO A 10 -3.20 -1.24 -18.29
N MET A 11 -4.41 -1.67 -17.99
CA MET A 11 -4.68 -2.83 -17.11
C MET A 11 -4.08 -4.11 -17.69
N HIS A 12 -4.04 -5.16 -16.87
CA HIS A 12 -3.68 -6.52 -17.32
C HIS A 12 -4.54 -6.95 -18.53
N PRO A 13 -3.96 -7.61 -19.57
CA PRO A 13 -4.68 -7.97 -20.79
C PRO A 13 -5.96 -8.77 -20.56
N ALA A 14 -5.96 -9.73 -19.64
CA ALA A 14 -7.16 -10.48 -19.30
C ALA A 14 -8.30 -9.59 -18.76
N MET A 15 -7.94 -8.59 -17.95
CA MET A 15 -8.92 -7.61 -17.45
C MET A 15 -9.44 -6.71 -18.57
N GLN A 16 -8.59 -6.30 -19.53
CA GLN A 16 -9.02 -5.53 -20.70
C GLN A 16 -9.99 -6.33 -21.57
N THR A 17 -9.67 -7.59 -21.85
CA THR A 17 -10.55 -8.50 -22.61
C THR A 17 -11.89 -8.63 -21.92
N ARG A 18 -11.90 -8.92 -20.62
CA ARG A 18 -13.14 -9.06 -19.83
C ARG A 18 -13.97 -7.76 -19.85
N MET A 19 -13.33 -6.60 -19.72
CA MET A 19 -13.99 -5.30 -19.78
C MET A 19 -14.65 -5.06 -21.15
N ASN A 20 -14.00 -5.41 -22.24
CA ASN A 20 -14.55 -5.25 -23.58
C ASN A 20 -15.74 -6.18 -23.87
N GLU A 21 -15.85 -7.28 -23.15
CA GLU A 21 -16.88 -8.29 -23.33
C GLU A 21 -18.08 -8.13 -22.38
N LEU A 22 -18.05 -7.19 -21.42
CA LEU A 22 -19.09 -7.08 -20.37
C LEU A 22 -20.50 -7.01 -20.92
N GLY A 23 -20.74 -6.20 -21.95
CA GLY A 23 -22.06 -6.04 -22.57
C GLY A 23 -22.51 -7.24 -23.41
N ASN A 24 -21.60 -8.13 -23.79
CA ASN A 24 -21.89 -9.34 -24.58
C ASN A 24 -21.84 -10.62 -23.73
N SER A 25 -21.59 -10.51 -22.43
CA SER A 25 -21.47 -11.64 -21.52
C SER A 25 -22.46 -11.52 -20.37
N ARG A 26 -21.98 -11.40 -19.16
CA ARG A 26 -22.79 -11.44 -17.93
C ARG A 26 -23.82 -10.33 -17.79
N PHE A 27 -23.63 -9.20 -18.47
CA PHE A 27 -24.54 -8.03 -18.47
C PHE A 27 -25.22 -7.78 -19.81
N SER A 28 -25.35 -8.81 -20.66
CA SER A 28 -25.98 -8.73 -21.98
C SER A 28 -27.45 -8.35 -21.94
N ASP A 29 -28.12 -8.63 -20.82
CA ASP A 29 -29.53 -8.24 -20.56
C ASP A 29 -29.65 -6.82 -19.96
N GLY A 30 -28.54 -6.12 -19.73
CA GLY A 30 -28.51 -4.79 -19.12
C GLY A 30 -28.78 -4.77 -17.60
N ILE A 31 -28.86 -5.94 -16.97
CA ILE A 31 -29.22 -6.06 -15.54
C ILE A 31 -27.94 -6.19 -14.69
N VAL A 32 -27.70 -5.21 -13.79
CA VAL A 32 -26.61 -5.21 -12.83
C VAL A 32 -27.17 -5.40 -11.41
N LYS A 33 -27.10 -6.62 -10.90
CA LYS A 33 -27.59 -6.97 -9.56
C LYS A 33 -26.49 -6.83 -8.51
N TYR A 34 -26.91 -6.72 -7.24
CA TYR A 34 -26.00 -6.88 -6.12
C TYR A 34 -25.34 -8.26 -6.16
N THR A 35 -24.05 -8.28 -5.85
CA THR A 35 -23.29 -9.51 -5.59
C THR A 35 -23.39 -9.89 -4.11
N PRO A 36 -22.95 -11.08 -3.69
CA PRO A 36 -22.78 -11.38 -2.27
C PRO A 36 -21.90 -10.34 -1.57
N SER A 37 -22.17 -10.03 -0.30
CA SER A 37 -21.40 -9.04 0.46
C SER A 37 -19.91 -9.37 0.57
N ALA A 38 -19.56 -10.68 0.60
CA ALA A 38 -18.16 -11.11 0.54
C ALA A 38 -17.51 -10.93 -0.85
N GLY A 39 -18.27 -10.54 -1.87
CA GLY A 39 -17.85 -10.51 -3.27
C GLY A 39 -18.11 -11.82 -4.01
N THR A 40 -18.01 -11.77 -5.34
CA THR A 40 -18.15 -12.95 -6.18
C THR A 40 -17.05 -13.96 -5.89
N GLN A 41 -17.34 -15.25 -6.06
CA GLN A 41 -16.34 -16.31 -5.88
C GLN A 41 -15.13 -16.08 -6.79
N GLU A 42 -15.38 -15.68 -8.05
CA GLU A 42 -14.34 -15.44 -9.04
C GLU A 42 -13.39 -14.30 -8.60
N ALA A 43 -13.93 -13.15 -8.17
CA ALA A 43 -13.10 -12.03 -7.70
C ALA A 43 -12.30 -12.38 -6.42
N ARG A 44 -12.88 -13.14 -5.49
CA ARG A 44 -12.18 -13.65 -4.32
C ARG A 44 -11.04 -14.60 -4.70
N THR A 45 -11.31 -15.50 -5.65
CA THR A 45 -10.29 -16.42 -6.17
C THR A 45 -9.17 -15.66 -6.89
N ALA A 46 -9.48 -14.58 -7.62
CA ALA A 46 -8.48 -13.74 -8.28
C ALA A 46 -7.47 -13.17 -7.26
N PHE A 47 -7.94 -12.66 -6.12
CA PHE A 47 -7.03 -12.17 -5.07
C PHE A 47 -6.17 -13.28 -4.47
N LEU A 48 -6.71 -14.48 -4.26
CA LEU A 48 -5.90 -15.61 -3.77
C LEU A 48 -4.93 -16.12 -4.84
N ASN A 49 -5.31 -16.09 -6.13
CA ASN A 49 -4.46 -16.49 -7.23
C ASN A 49 -3.22 -15.58 -7.37
N ILE A 50 -3.38 -14.27 -7.23
CA ILE A 50 -2.25 -13.33 -7.28
C ILE A 50 -1.25 -13.53 -6.14
N ILE A 51 -1.72 -13.94 -4.95
CA ILE A 51 -0.85 -14.29 -3.81
C ILE A 51 -0.14 -15.62 -4.09
N SER A 52 -0.87 -16.62 -4.60
CA SER A 52 -0.30 -17.94 -4.89
C SER A 52 0.77 -17.89 -5.99
N ALA A 53 0.73 -16.88 -6.86
CA ALA A 53 1.75 -16.67 -7.90
C ALA A 53 3.14 -16.35 -7.32
N GLU A 54 3.23 -15.98 -6.05
CA GLU A 54 4.50 -15.84 -5.32
C GLU A 54 4.95 -17.14 -4.62
N GLY A 55 4.32 -18.27 -4.92
CA GLY A 55 4.64 -19.58 -4.31
C GLY A 55 4.01 -19.78 -2.93
N ILE A 56 3.07 -18.94 -2.54
CA ILE A 56 2.43 -18.97 -1.22
C ILE A 56 1.20 -19.88 -1.24
N ASP A 57 1.08 -20.78 -0.25
CA ASP A 57 -0.13 -21.57 -0.04
C ASP A 57 -1.27 -20.69 0.51
N THR A 58 -2.31 -20.54 -0.27
CA THR A 58 -3.50 -19.74 0.08
C THR A 58 -4.68 -20.56 0.60
N SER A 59 -4.53 -21.88 0.78
CA SER A 59 -5.62 -22.78 1.15
C SER A 59 -6.28 -22.47 2.50
N SER A 60 -5.54 -21.83 3.42
CA SER A 60 -6.03 -21.40 4.74
C SER A 60 -6.47 -19.94 4.80
N LEU A 61 -6.47 -19.23 3.68
CA LEU A 61 -6.79 -17.81 3.63
C LEU A 61 -8.26 -17.57 3.23
N PHE A 62 -8.85 -16.59 3.89
CA PHE A 62 -10.20 -16.11 3.63
C PHE A 62 -10.14 -14.73 3.00
N SER A 63 -10.71 -14.59 1.81
CA SER A 63 -10.76 -13.33 1.05
C SER A 63 -12.18 -12.79 0.99
N MET A 64 -12.35 -11.49 1.23
CA MET A 64 -13.56 -10.73 0.92
C MET A 64 -13.24 -9.53 0.06
N VAL A 65 -14.07 -9.25 -0.92
CA VAL A 65 -13.90 -8.10 -1.85
C VAL A 65 -14.51 -6.85 -1.24
N THR A 66 -13.83 -5.72 -1.42
CA THR A 66 -14.22 -4.41 -0.88
C THR A 66 -14.17 -3.32 -1.96
N ASP A 67 -14.79 -2.16 -1.69
CA ASP A 67 -14.71 -0.97 -2.56
C ASP A 67 -13.33 -0.31 -2.50
N GLY A 68 -12.36 -0.99 -3.13
CA GLY A 68 -10.93 -0.66 -3.10
C GLY A 68 -10.29 -1.00 -1.75
N GLY A 69 -8.97 -0.85 -1.68
CA GLY A 69 -8.22 -1.02 -0.43
C GLY A 69 -8.69 -0.09 0.70
N SER A 70 -9.29 1.05 0.37
CA SER A 70 -9.78 2.00 1.37
C SER A 70 -10.86 1.42 2.29
N ALA A 71 -11.84 0.71 1.73
CA ALA A 71 -12.87 0.05 2.54
C ALA A 71 -12.29 -1.11 3.35
N ALA A 72 -11.29 -1.84 2.79
CA ALA A 72 -10.57 -2.87 3.56
C ALA A 72 -9.79 -2.27 4.74
N MET A 73 -9.16 -1.09 4.55
CA MET A 73 -8.48 -0.36 5.64
C MET A 73 -9.44 -0.02 6.77
N GLU A 74 -10.62 0.52 6.46
CA GLU A 74 -11.62 0.88 7.47
C GLU A 74 -12.14 -0.34 8.22
N LEU A 75 -12.49 -1.42 7.51
CA LEU A 75 -12.93 -2.67 8.13
C LEU A 75 -11.85 -3.27 9.03
N MET A 76 -10.61 -3.26 8.58
CA MET A 76 -9.48 -3.71 9.39
C MET A 76 -9.36 -2.88 10.67
N MET A 77 -9.37 -1.55 10.56
CA MET A 77 -9.24 -0.67 11.74
C MET A 77 -10.38 -0.87 12.72
N LEU A 78 -11.62 -0.95 12.25
CA LEU A 78 -12.78 -1.27 13.09
C LEU A 78 -12.64 -2.62 13.78
N GLY A 79 -12.21 -3.64 13.04
CA GLY A 79 -12.10 -5.00 13.55
C GLY A 79 -10.98 -5.20 14.57
N VAL A 80 -9.79 -4.60 14.33
CA VAL A 80 -8.62 -4.81 15.21
C VAL A 80 -8.50 -3.78 16.34
N CYS A 81 -8.93 -2.53 16.13
CA CYS A 81 -8.86 -1.46 17.11
C CYS A 81 -10.19 -1.23 17.84
N GLY A 82 -11.28 -1.73 17.29
CA GLY A 82 -12.63 -1.81 17.82
C GLY A 82 -13.27 -0.49 18.25
N PRO A 83 -14.60 -0.34 18.14
CA PRO A 83 -15.29 0.77 18.76
C PRO A 83 -15.51 0.57 20.27
N SER A 84 -15.48 -0.67 20.77
CA SER A 84 -15.79 -1.00 22.17
C SER A 84 -14.57 -1.13 23.08
N ALA A 85 -13.38 -1.29 22.52
CA ALA A 85 -12.14 -1.39 23.28
C ALA A 85 -11.05 -0.61 22.52
N ILE A 86 -11.23 0.71 22.46
CA ILE A 86 -10.37 1.61 21.67
C ILE A 86 -8.92 1.44 22.08
N ARG A 87 -8.18 0.72 21.25
CA ARG A 87 -6.73 0.55 21.36
C ARG A 87 -6.06 1.11 20.11
N PRO A 88 -4.87 1.70 20.24
CA PRO A 88 -4.20 2.35 19.11
C PRO A 88 -3.90 1.38 17.97
N LEU A 89 -3.91 1.92 16.74
CA LEU A 89 -3.19 1.34 15.60
C LEU A 89 -1.75 1.84 15.64
N MET A 90 -0.77 0.93 15.52
CA MET A 90 0.64 1.30 15.43
C MET A 90 1.07 1.35 13.96
N LEU A 91 1.72 2.45 13.58
CA LEU A 91 2.30 2.68 12.25
C LEU A 91 3.82 2.90 12.35
N LEU A 92 4.49 2.79 11.21
CA LEU A 92 5.89 3.18 11.04
C LEU A 92 5.95 4.52 10.30
N ASP A 93 6.38 5.59 10.97
CA ASP A 93 6.52 6.92 10.37
C ASP A 93 7.76 7.03 9.47
N PRO A 94 7.66 7.73 8.32
CA PRO A 94 6.45 8.31 7.75
C PRO A 94 5.50 7.25 7.24
N ALA A 95 4.18 7.48 7.41
CA ALA A 95 3.13 6.52 7.10
C ALA A 95 2.16 7.04 6.03
N TYR A 96 1.47 6.14 5.34
CA TYR A 96 0.45 6.52 4.37
C TYR A 96 -0.70 7.29 5.03
N THR A 97 -0.95 8.51 4.55
CA THR A 97 -1.84 9.49 5.17
C THR A 97 -3.26 8.99 5.42
N ASN A 98 -3.78 8.08 4.58
CA ASN A 98 -5.14 7.58 4.76
C ASN A 98 -5.34 6.84 6.09
N TYR A 99 -4.33 6.17 6.64
CA TYR A 99 -4.44 5.54 7.95
C TYR A 99 -4.66 6.56 9.05
N ILE A 100 -4.00 7.72 8.95
CA ILE A 100 -4.18 8.84 9.89
C ILE A 100 -5.59 9.45 9.71
N GLU A 101 -6.04 9.66 8.48
CA GLU A 101 -7.36 10.27 8.21
C GLU A 101 -8.51 9.32 8.59
N PHE A 102 -8.37 8.02 8.33
CA PHE A 102 -9.36 7.03 8.79
C PHE A 102 -9.38 6.92 10.31
N SER A 103 -8.22 6.98 10.97
CA SER A 103 -8.15 6.97 12.43
C SER A 103 -8.92 8.15 13.04
N LYS A 104 -8.76 9.36 12.49
CA LYS A 104 -9.53 10.54 12.90
C LYS A 104 -11.03 10.33 12.70
N ARG A 105 -11.44 9.85 11.51
CA ARG A 105 -12.86 9.60 11.18
C ARG A 105 -13.49 8.54 12.09
N LEU A 106 -12.75 7.50 12.42
CA LEU A 106 -13.21 6.39 13.26
C LEU A 106 -12.97 6.62 14.77
N SER A 107 -12.35 7.75 15.14
CA SER A 107 -11.94 8.05 16.52
C SER A 107 -11.03 6.97 17.13
N ILE A 108 -10.16 6.36 16.31
CA ILE A 108 -9.18 5.35 16.72
C ILE A 108 -7.82 6.06 16.88
N PRO A 109 -7.17 5.97 18.05
CA PRO A 109 -5.85 6.58 18.22
C PRO A 109 -4.78 5.87 17.38
N VAL A 110 -3.77 6.65 16.97
CA VAL A 110 -2.59 6.15 16.27
C VAL A 110 -1.36 6.41 17.11
N VAL A 111 -0.45 5.45 17.14
CA VAL A 111 0.91 5.60 17.70
C VAL A 111 1.93 5.20 16.63
N THR A 112 3.10 5.82 16.67
CA THR A 112 4.09 5.64 15.63
C THR A 112 5.46 5.30 16.18
N ALA A 113 6.23 4.56 15.38
CA ALA A 113 7.67 4.43 15.54
C ALA A 113 8.36 5.02 14.31
N ASP A 114 9.42 5.79 14.53
CA ASP A 114 10.10 6.52 13.47
C ASP A 114 11.02 5.63 12.63
N ARG A 115 11.12 5.99 11.35
CA ARG A 115 12.18 5.55 10.43
C ARG A 115 13.03 6.76 10.07
N GLU A 116 14.34 6.61 10.10
CA GLU A 116 15.28 7.69 9.82
C GLU A 116 15.82 7.57 8.39
N ILE A 117 15.94 8.71 7.71
CA ILE A 117 16.57 8.83 6.39
C ILE A 117 17.97 9.41 6.59
N HIS A 118 19.00 8.68 6.13
CA HIS A 118 20.38 9.14 6.10
C HIS A 118 20.61 10.14 4.97
N ASP A 119 21.70 10.90 5.07
CA ASP A 119 22.03 11.92 4.07
C ASP A 119 22.39 11.35 2.69
N ASP A 120 22.70 10.08 2.59
CA ASP A 120 22.89 9.35 1.32
C ASP A 120 21.57 8.87 0.68
N GLY A 121 20.43 9.05 1.37
CA GLY A 121 19.10 8.64 0.94
C GLY A 121 18.73 7.20 1.32
N THR A 122 19.58 6.48 2.07
CA THR A 122 19.21 5.18 2.62
C THR A 122 18.37 5.32 3.89
N PHE A 123 17.57 4.31 4.20
CA PHE A 123 16.87 4.25 5.47
C PHE A 123 17.70 3.49 6.51
N ALA A 124 17.69 3.99 7.74
CA ALA A 124 18.21 3.24 8.86
C ALA A 124 17.45 1.91 9.02
N PHE A 125 18.15 0.88 9.50
CA PHE A 125 17.49 -0.36 9.91
C PHE A 125 16.44 -0.06 10.97
N LEU A 126 15.29 -0.76 10.89
CA LEU A 126 14.24 -0.62 11.89
C LEU A 126 14.80 -0.93 13.29
N ASN A 127 14.64 0.03 14.19
CA ASN A 127 15.05 -0.14 15.58
C ASN A 127 13.97 -0.94 16.32
N LEU A 128 14.12 -2.26 16.35
CA LEU A 128 13.16 -3.18 16.98
C LEU A 128 12.96 -2.87 18.47
N ASN A 129 13.99 -2.42 19.20
CA ASN A 129 13.86 -2.04 20.60
C ASN A 129 12.98 -0.79 20.76
N SER A 130 13.11 0.18 19.86
CA SER A 130 12.25 1.37 19.84
C SER A 130 10.79 1.01 19.54
N ILE A 131 10.58 0.12 18.57
CA ILE A 131 9.25 -0.41 18.23
C ILE A 131 8.65 -1.13 19.43
N GLU A 132 9.40 -2.01 20.07
CA GLU A 132 8.94 -2.75 21.25
C GLU A 132 8.63 -1.84 22.42
N SER A 133 9.48 -0.86 22.71
CA SER A 133 9.22 0.15 23.75
C SER A 133 7.95 0.97 23.47
N CYS A 134 7.70 1.29 22.19
CA CYS A 134 6.45 1.94 21.78
C CYS A 134 5.23 1.05 22.01
N ILE A 135 5.34 -0.26 21.70
CA ILE A 135 4.29 -1.24 21.97
C ILE A 135 3.98 -1.34 23.46
N GLU A 136 5.01 -1.50 24.29
CA GLU A 136 4.86 -1.63 25.76
C GLU A 136 4.23 -0.39 26.40
N LYS A 137 4.61 0.80 25.94
CA LYS A 137 4.10 2.07 26.45
C LYS A 137 2.66 2.32 26.07
N ASN A 138 2.26 2.01 24.84
CA ASN A 138 1.00 2.46 24.26
C ASN A 138 -0.03 1.33 24.10
N LEU A 139 0.37 0.07 24.25
CA LEU A 139 -0.47 -1.12 24.18
C LEU A 139 -1.38 -1.15 22.91
N PRO A 140 -0.83 -1.00 21.69
CA PRO A 140 -1.63 -1.02 20.48
C PRO A 140 -2.35 -2.36 20.28
N SER A 141 -3.38 -2.40 19.43
CA SER A 141 -4.06 -3.63 19.03
C SER A 141 -3.39 -4.30 17.85
N ALA A 142 -2.80 -3.50 16.97
CA ALA A 142 -2.21 -3.97 15.73
C ALA A 142 -0.97 -3.16 15.37
N LEU A 143 -0.02 -3.82 14.71
CA LEU A 143 1.06 -3.20 13.96
C LEU A 143 0.73 -3.30 12.47
N LEU A 144 0.68 -2.15 11.78
CA LEU A 144 0.50 -2.10 10.35
C LEU A 144 1.84 -1.79 9.67
N VAL A 145 2.15 -2.59 8.67
CA VAL A 145 3.33 -2.44 7.81
C VAL A 145 2.91 -2.35 6.34
N ILE A 146 3.75 -1.72 5.54
CA ILE A 146 3.61 -1.66 4.09
C ILE A 146 4.92 -2.21 3.51
N PRO A 147 5.01 -3.50 3.13
CA PRO A 147 6.28 -4.11 2.73
C PRO A 147 6.92 -3.46 1.51
N TYR A 148 6.11 -2.94 0.60
CA TYR A 148 6.50 -2.15 -0.58
C TYR A 148 6.03 -0.72 -0.35
N ASP A 149 6.82 0.07 0.36
CA ASP A 149 6.31 1.16 1.17
C ASP A 149 5.86 2.41 0.41
N ASN A 150 4.74 2.93 0.83
CA ASN A 150 4.25 4.28 0.56
C ASN A 150 4.20 5.05 1.89
N PRO A 151 4.98 6.13 2.08
CA PRO A 151 5.51 7.03 1.04
C PRO A 151 6.99 6.81 0.66
N THR A 152 7.71 5.94 1.34
CA THR A 152 9.18 5.98 1.36
C THR A 152 9.84 5.35 0.14
N GLY A 153 9.17 4.40 -0.54
CA GLY A 153 9.81 3.54 -1.53
C GLY A 153 10.73 2.48 -0.93
N GLN A 154 10.77 2.34 0.40
CA GLN A 154 11.56 1.33 1.11
C GLN A 154 10.96 -0.07 0.90
N PHE A 155 11.80 -1.08 0.86
CA PHE A 155 11.40 -2.48 0.87
C PHE A 155 11.63 -3.09 2.26
N LEU A 156 10.60 -3.67 2.86
CA LEU A 156 10.74 -4.45 4.07
C LEU A 156 10.99 -5.91 3.70
N SER A 157 12.18 -6.40 3.95
CA SER A 157 12.57 -7.77 3.64
C SER A 157 11.75 -8.81 4.42
N GLN A 158 11.72 -10.05 3.94
CA GLN A 158 11.08 -11.17 4.64
C GLN A 158 11.65 -11.36 6.05
N GLY A 159 12.95 -11.12 6.25
CA GLY A 159 13.59 -11.16 7.57
C GLY A 159 13.06 -10.07 8.50
N THR A 160 12.87 -8.85 7.98
CA THR A 160 12.26 -7.76 8.75
C THR A 160 10.82 -8.08 9.16
N LEU A 161 10.01 -8.62 8.23
CA LEU A 161 8.63 -9.04 8.56
C LEU A 161 8.60 -10.14 9.61
N LEU A 162 9.55 -11.06 9.57
CA LEU A 162 9.68 -12.14 10.55
C LEU A 162 9.92 -11.58 11.97
N GLU A 163 10.84 -10.62 12.13
CA GLU A 163 11.09 -10.00 13.43
C GLU A 163 9.89 -9.19 13.94
N LEU A 164 9.22 -8.43 13.05
CA LEU A 164 8.01 -7.70 13.42
C LEU A 164 6.87 -8.66 13.82
N ALA A 165 6.72 -9.79 13.12
CA ALA A 165 5.75 -10.81 13.47
C ALA A 165 6.01 -11.42 14.84
N ARG A 166 7.29 -11.66 15.21
CA ARG A 166 7.67 -12.11 16.55
C ARG A 166 7.25 -11.12 17.63
N LEU A 167 7.42 -9.82 17.40
CA LEU A 167 6.94 -8.79 18.32
C LEU A 167 5.40 -8.81 18.42
N CYS A 168 4.70 -8.95 17.30
CA CYS A 168 3.24 -9.04 17.30
C CYS A 168 2.76 -10.24 18.14
N VAL A 169 3.33 -11.41 17.95
CA VAL A 169 2.99 -12.61 18.74
C VAL A 169 3.32 -12.41 20.23
N LYS A 170 4.52 -11.88 20.54
CA LYS A 170 4.97 -11.64 21.91
C LYS A 170 4.02 -10.75 22.70
N HIS A 171 3.50 -9.71 22.06
CA HIS A 171 2.66 -8.69 22.70
C HIS A 171 1.16 -8.83 22.40
N GLY A 172 0.74 -9.88 21.69
CA GLY A 172 -0.67 -10.15 21.36
C GLY A 172 -1.30 -9.11 20.42
N LEU A 173 -0.54 -8.65 19.42
CA LEU A 173 -0.99 -7.72 18.40
C LEU A 173 -1.43 -8.45 17.14
N TRP A 174 -2.35 -7.84 16.40
CA TRP A 174 -2.56 -8.20 15.00
C TRP A 174 -1.39 -7.70 14.15
N LEU A 175 -0.96 -8.51 13.19
CA LEU A 175 -0.02 -8.12 12.14
C LEU A 175 -0.81 -7.80 10.88
N VAL A 176 -0.82 -6.53 10.51
CA VAL A 176 -1.53 -6.03 9.32
C VAL A 176 -0.53 -5.63 8.26
N SER A 177 -0.75 -6.07 7.02
CA SER A 177 0.09 -5.72 5.86
C SER A 177 -0.73 -5.07 4.76
N ASP A 178 -0.36 -3.85 4.37
CA ASP A 178 -0.92 -3.22 3.17
C ASP A 178 -0.07 -3.64 1.96
N GLU A 179 -0.67 -4.46 1.12
CA GLU A 179 -0.04 -5.11 -0.02
C GLU A 179 -0.43 -4.48 -1.37
N ALA A 180 -0.88 -3.21 -1.34
CA ALA A 180 -1.32 -2.51 -2.57
C ALA A 180 -0.26 -2.45 -3.67
N TYR A 181 1.02 -2.63 -3.32
CA TYR A 181 2.17 -2.58 -4.22
C TYR A 181 2.87 -3.94 -4.40
N ARG A 182 2.24 -5.05 -3.99
CA ARG A 182 2.75 -6.42 -4.17
C ARG A 182 2.94 -6.78 -5.64
N PRO A 183 4.06 -7.27 -6.08
CA PRO A 183 5.41 -7.32 -5.53
C PRO A 183 6.34 -6.31 -6.24
N LEU A 184 6.00 -5.02 -6.22
CA LEU A 184 6.85 -3.99 -6.85
C LEU A 184 8.09 -3.72 -6.00
N TYR A 185 9.13 -4.51 -6.15
CA TYR A 185 10.45 -4.28 -5.57
C TYR A 185 11.54 -4.41 -6.63
N TYR A 186 12.71 -3.82 -6.39
CA TYR A 186 13.71 -3.58 -7.42
C TYR A 186 15.10 -4.12 -7.07
N GLY A 187 15.26 -4.66 -5.87
CA GLY A 187 16.49 -5.31 -5.39
C GLY A 187 16.70 -6.71 -5.93
N GLN A 188 17.70 -7.40 -5.37
CA GLN A 188 18.04 -8.80 -5.68
C GLN A 188 17.41 -9.80 -4.69
N GLU A 189 16.77 -9.30 -3.64
CA GLU A 189 16.10 -10.12 -2.63
C GLU A 189 14.85 -10.80 -3.21
N GLU A 190 14.35 -11.80 -2.50
CA GLU A 190 13.05 -12.40 -2.81
C GLU A 190 11.91 -11.46 -2.36
N SER A 191 10.71 -11.63 -2.94
CA SER A 191 9.52 -10.90 -2.49
C SER A 191 9.24 -11.17 -1.01
N SER A 192 8.64 -10.21 -0.33
CA SER A 192 8.25 -10.35 1.07
C SER A 192 6.74 -10.38 1.21
N SER A 193 6.25 -11.20 2.15
CA SER A 193 4.83 -11.29 2.46
C SER A 193 4.60 -11.83 3.87
N ILE A 194 3.59 -11.28 4.56
CA ILE A 194 3.17 -11.87 5.83
C ILE A 194 2.63 -13.29 5.67
N TRP A 195 2.17 -13.64 4.45
CA TRP A 195 1.66 -14.98 4.15
C TRP A 195 2.76 -16.02 3.98
N ALA A 196 4.00 -15.60 3.71
CA ALA A 196 5.16 -16.47 3.67
C ALA A 196 5.72 -16.80 5.07
N LEU A 197 5.23 -16.15 6.14
CA LEU A 197 5.60 -16.44 7.51
C LEU A 197 4.97 -17.77 7.97
N SER A 198 5.80 -18.78 8.21
CA SER A 198 5.32 -20.07 8.69
C SER A 198 5.15 -20.10 10.21
N LYS A 199 4.26 -20.98 10.68
CA LYS A 199 4.13 -21.28 12.12
C LYS A 199 5.38 -21.92 12.74
N HIS A 200 6.26 -22.43 11.91
CA HIS A 200 7.55 -22.99 12.35
C HIS A 200 8.53 -21.84 12.70
N ASP A 201 8.57 -20.80 11.86
CA ASP A 201 9.47 -19.66 12.05
C ASP A 201 8.97 -18.68 13.11
N VAL A 202 7.65 -18.53 13.20
CA VAL A 202 6.95 -17.67 14.18
C VAL A 202 5.78 -18.44 14.78
N PRO A 203 6.02 -19.27 15.83
CA PRO A 203 4.94 -19.94 16.55
C PRO A 203 3.91 -18.95 17.09
N GLY A 204 2.63 -19.16 16.75
CA GLY A 204 1.52 -18.26 17.15
C GLY A 204 1.14 -17.21 16.12
N VAL A 205 1.81 -17.12 14.97
CA VAL A 205 1.49 -16.13 13.92
C VAL A 205 0.16 -16.41 13.22
N SER A 206 -0.27 -17.68 13.18
CA SER A 206 -1.55 -18.05 12.54
C SER A 206 -2.72 -17.49 13.31
N GLY A 207 -3.67 -16.91 12.58
CA GLY A 207 -4.89 -16.33 13.13
C GLY A 207 -4.78 -14.88 13.61
N ILE A 208 -3.62 -14.24 13.43
CA ILE A 208 -3.41 -12.83 13.79
C ILE A 208 -3.01 -11.97 12.58
N ARG A 209 -3.10 -12.49 11.36
CA ARG A 209 -2.66 -11.81 10.14
C ARG A 209 -3.82 -11.28 9.33
N ILE A 210 -3.65 -10.08 8.79
CA ILE A 210 -4.56 -9.44 7.84
C ILE A 210 -3.74 -8.79 6.73
N SER A 211 -4.09 -9.02 5.46
CA SER A 211 -3.58 -8.19 4.36
C SER A 211 -4.69 -7.40 3.69
N ILE A 212 -4.29 -6.23 3.17
CA ILE A 212 -5.11 -5.36 2.34
C ILE A 212 -4.55 -5.43 0.93
N GLU A 213 -5.35 -5.95 0.00
CA GLU A 213 -4.98 -6.06 -1.40
C GLU A 213 -5.76 -5.04 -2.24
N SER A 214 -5.24 -4.70 -3.42
CA SER A 214 -5.89 -3.70 -4.28
C SER A 214 -5.61 -3.92 -5.76
N SER A 215 -6.62 -3.66 -6.59
CA SER A 215 -6.45 -3.55 -8.05
C SER A 215 -5.76 -2.26 -8.49
N SER A 216 -5.56 -1.31 -7.57
CA SER A 216 -5.29 0.09 -7.90
C SER A 216 -3.94 0.35 -8.53
N LYS A 217 -2.88 -0.38 -8.11
CA LYS A 217 -1.49 -0.03 -8.47
C LYS A 217 -0.87 -1.03 -9.42
N VAL A 218 -0.59 -2.22 -8.96
CA VAL A 218 0.06 -3.28 -9.74
C VAL A 218 -0.78 -3.71 -10.94
N TRP A 219 -2.09 -3.63 -10.83
CA TRP A 219 -3.03 -4.02 -11.89
C TRP A 219 -3.49 -2.85 -12.76
N ASN A 220 -2.96 -1.64 -12.52
CA ASN A 220 -3.27 -0.41 -13.26
C ASN A 220 -4.78 -0.12 -13.37
N ALA A 221 -5.54 -0.39 -12.30
CA ALA A 221 -7.00 -0.37 -12.32
C ALA A 221 -7.61 0.37 -11.13
N CYS A 222 -6.99 1.50 -10.73
CA CYS A 222 -7.43 2.27 -9.56
C CYS A 222 -8.89 2.78 -9.67
N GLY A 223 -9.36 3.04 -10.88
CA GLY A 223 -10.73 3.49 -11.16
C GLY A 223 -11.80 2.40 -10.99
N LEU A 224 -11.44 1.12 -11.01
CA LEU A 224 -12.40 0.04 -10.76
C LEU A 224 -12.91 0.01 -9.31
N ARG A 225 -12.15 0.58 -8.36
CA ARG A 225 -12.46 0.55 -6.93
C ARG A 225 -12.67 -0.88 -6.43
N ILE A 226 -11.73 -1.77 -6.71
CA ILE A 226 -11.73 -3.16 -6.23
C ILE A 226 -10.50 -3.37 -5.33
N GLY A 227 -10.75 -3.89 -4.15
CA GLY A 227 -9.76 -4.31 -3.16
C GLY A 227 -10.23 -5.56 -2.44
N SER A 228 -9.42 -6.03 -1.53
CA SER A 228 -9.76 -7.19 -0.70
C SER A 228 -9.16 -7.05 0.69
N LEU A 229 -9.88 -7.53 1.68
CA LEU A 229 -9.38 -7.86 2.99
C LEU A 229 -9.18 -9.37 3.04
N ILE A 230 -7.96 -9.80 3.35
CA ILE A 230 -7.61 -11.22 3.45
C ILE A 230 -7.09 -11.51 4.86
N THR A 231 -7.49 -12.63 5.41
CA THR A 231 -7.04 -13.04 6.75
C THR A 231 -6.98 -14.57 6.85
N ASP A 232 -6.19 -15.09 7.75
CA ASP A 232 -6.17 -16.49 8.16
C ASP A 232 -7.03 -16.76 9.42
N ASN A 233 -7.82 -15.78 9.85
CA ASN A 233 -8.75 -15.86 10.98
C ASN A 233 -10.19 -15.90 10.48
N LYS A 234 -10.82 -17.09 10.55
CA LYS A 234 -12.19 -17.27 10.08
C LYS A 234 -13.21 -16.41 10.83
N GLU A 235 -13.06 -16.28 12.14
CA GLU A 235 -13.98 -15.48 12.95
C GLU A 235 -13.93 -14.00 12.58
N PHE A 236 -12.70 -13.47 12.40
CA PHE A 236 -12.50 -12.10 11.93
C PHE A 236 -13.14 -11.90 10.55
N HIS A 237 -12.90 -12.82 9.62
CA HIS A 237 -13.47 -12.76 8.27
C HIS A 237 -15.02 -12.72 8.29
N ASP A 238 -15.65 -13.60 9.07
CA ASP A 238 -17.12 -13.66 9.14
C ASP A 238 -17.71 -12.37 9.75
N LYS A 239 -17.06 -11.81 10.77
CA LYS A 239 -17.44 -10.52 11.36
C LYS A 239 -17.25 -9.35 10.38
N ALA A 240 -16.14 -9.34 9.63
CA ALA A 240 -15.87 -8.31 8.62
C ALA A 240 -16.94 -8.35 7.50
N ILE A 241 -17.35 -9.53 7.04
CA ILE A 241 -18.48 -9.65 6.08
C ILE A 241 -19.77 -9.12 6.68
N SER A 242 -20.06 -9.46 7.94
CA SER A 242 -21.28 -9.01 8.62
C SER A 242 -21.34 -7.49 8.73
N GLU A 243 -20.22 -6.85 9.09
CA GLU A 243 -20.11 -5.40 9.14
C GLU A 243 -20.27 -4.77 7.74
N TYR A 244 -19.59 -5.36 6.73
CA TYR A 244 -19.62 -4.83 5.38
C TYR A 244 -21.00 -5.01 4.70
N THR A 245 -21.89 -5.82 5.25
CA THR A 245 -23.28 -5.98 4.74
C THR A 245 -24.03 -4.63 4.73
N ALA A 246 -23.65 -3.69 5.59
CA ALA A 246 -24.19 -2.32 5.55
C ALA A 246 -23.89 -1.59 4.23
N ASN A 247 -22.79 -1.93 3.55
CA ASN A 247 -22.41 -1.41 2.24
C ASN A 247 -23.00 -2.22 1.07
N LEU A 248 -23.74 -3.29 1.35
CA LEU A 248 -24.32 -4.26 0.42
C LEU A 248 -23.26 -5.13 -0.28
N CYS A 249 -22.53 -4.59 -1.25
CA CYS A 249 -21.46 -5.28 -1.97
C CYS A 249 -20.52 -4.28 -2.62
N ALA A 250 -19.31 -4.73 -2.97
CA ALA A 250 -18.40 -3.97 -3.81
C ALA A 250 -18.91 -3.87 -5.26
N ASN A 251 -18.33 -2.94 -6.03
CA ASN A 251 -18.70 -2.67 -7.43
C ASN A 251 -18.78 -3.95 -8.28
N ALA A 252 -19.98 -4.33 -8.74
CA ALA A 252 -20.22 -5.57 -9.47
C ALA A 252 -19.45 -5.65 -10.80
N LEU A 253 -19.38 -4.54 -11.57
CA LEU A 253 -18.63 -4.49 -12.83
C LEU A 253 -17.13 -4.63 -12.58
N GLY A 254 -16.64 -3.96 -11.55
CA GLY A 254 -15.23 -4.05 -11.14
C GLY A 254 -14.84 -5.47 -10.71
N GLN A 255 -15.71 -6.16 -9.97
CA GLN A 255 -15.52 -7.56 -9.59
C GLN A 255 -15.45 -8.49 -10.81
N GLU A 256 -16.32 -8.27 -11.79
CA GLU A 256 -16.33 -9.06 -13.03
C GLU A 256 -15.03 -8.87 -13.82
N ILE A 257 -14.55 -7.62 -13.95
CA ILE A 257 -13.30 -7.32 -14.66
C ILE A 257 -12.09 -7.93 -13.93
N PHE A 258 -11.99 -7.69 -12.62
CA PHE A 258 -10.87 -8.18 -11.82
C PHE A 258 -10.87 -9.71 -11.68
N GLY A 259 -12.06 -10.32 -11.67
CA GLY A 259 -12.26 -11.77 -11.61
C GLY A 259 -11.56 -12.52 -12.74
N ALA A 260 -11.28 -11.88 -13.89
CA ALA A 260 -10.52 -12.47 -14.98
C ALA A 260 -9.17 -13.06 -14.51
N LEU A 261 -8.55 -12.46 -13.48
CA LEU A 261 -7.25 -12.91 -12.93
C LEU A 261 -7.36 -14.27 -12.18
N ALA A 262 -8.56 -14.73 -11.85
CA ALA A 262 -8.76 -16.06 -11.27
C ALA A 262 -8.40 -17.20 -12.23
N HIS A 263 -8.36 -16.91 -13.53
CA HIS A 263 -8.12 -17.88 -14.60
C HIS A 263 -6.71 -17.77 -15.20
N GLU A 264 -5.94 -16.76 -14.77
CA GLU A 264 -4.57 -16.59 -15.21
C GLU A 264 -3.66 -17.64 -14.55
N THR A 265 -2.68 -18.13 -15.31
CA THR A 265 -1.66 -19.01 -14.75
C THR A 265 -0.71 -18.24 -13.82
N GLN A 266 -0.11 -18.93 -12.85
CA GLN A 266 0.93 -18.32 -12.00
C GLN A 266 2.06 -17.72 -12.83
N HIS A 267 2.45 -18.37 -13.94
CA HIS A 267 3.47 -17.88 -14.87
C HIS A 267 3.07 -16.54 -15.51
N ASP A 268 1.81 -16.39 -15.97
CA ASP A 268 1.34 -15.16 -16.61
C ASP A 268 1.29 -14.00 -15.61
N ILE A 269 0.85 -14.29 -14.38
CA ILE A 269 0.87 -13.31 -13.28
C ILE A 269 2.31 -12.88 -12.95
N GLN A 270 3.25 -13.82 -12.82
CA GLN A 270 4.67 -13.52 -12.58
C GLN A 270 5.28 -12.70 -13.72
N LYS A 271 4.93 -13.02 -14.96
CA LYS A 271 5.34 -12.24 -16.13
C LYS A 271 4.82 -10.80 -16.06
N TRP A 272 3.57 -10.61 -15.67
CA TRP A 272 3.00 -9.29 -15.44
C TRP A 272 3.77 -8.52 -14.37
N TYR A 273 4.07 -9.14 -13.24
CA TYR A 273 4.87 -8.52 -12.18
C TYR A 273 6.23 -8.04 -12.71
N LYS A 274 6.93 -8.85 -13.50
CA LYS A 274 8.21 -8.47 -14.10
C LYS A 274 8.09 -7.27 -15.05
N ILE A 275 7.02 -7.19 -15.83
CA ILE A 275 6.75 -6.03 -16.70
C ILE A 275 6.62 -4.76 -15.85
N GLN A 276 5.80 -4.80 -14.79
CA GLN A 276 5.59 -3.64 -13.91
C GLN A 276 6.88 -3.25 -13.17
N GLN A 277 7.59 -4.22 -12.60
CA GLN A 277 8.89 -4.00 -11.93
C GLN A 277 9.90 -3.32 -12.86
N ASN A 278 10.09 -3.83 -14.07
CA ASN A 278 11.05 -3.29 -15.02
C ASN A 278 10.69 -1.86 -15.45
N TYR A 279 9.42 -1.59 -15.67
CA TYR A 279 8.94 -0.26 -16.03
C TYR A 279 9.28 0.77 -14.94
N TYR A 280 8.80 0.55 -13.72
CA TYR A 280 8.99 1.51 -12.62
C TYR A 280 10.46 1.63 -12.20
N ARG A 281 11.19 0.52 -12.10
CA ARG A 281 12.63 0.53 -11.79
C ARG A 281 13.40 1.44 -12.74
N SER A 282 13.18 1.26 -14.06
CA SER A 282 13.90 2.04 -15.08
C SER A 282 13.71 3.53 -14.89
N ILE A 283 12.47 3.98 -14.70
CA ILE A 283 12.14 5.40 -14.58
C ILE A 283 12.68 5.97 -13.26
N MET A 284 12.48 5.27 -12.14
CA MET A 284 12.87 5.78 -10.82
C MET A 284 14.38 5.87 -10.66
N VAL A 285 15.12 4.86 -11.09
CA VAL A 285 16.60 4.87 -11.04
C VAL A 285 17.15 5.99 -11.91
N HIS A 286 16.59 6.17 -13.12
CA HIS A 286 17.01 7.25 -14.01
C HIS A 286 16.73 8.64 -13.42
N LEU A 287 15.54 8.85 -12.88
CA LEU A 287 15.17 10.14 -12.29
C LEU A 287 16.01 10.45 -11.04
N ARG A 288 16.19 9.48 -10.14
CA ARG A 288 17.07 9.64 -8.96
C ARG A 288 18.47 10.08 -9.35
N LYS A 289 19.07 9.37 -10.32
CA LYS A 289 20.44 9.70 -10.81
C LYS A 289 20.53 11.13 -11.34
N ASN A 290 19.52 11.58 -12.10
CA ASN A 290 19.50 12.93 -12.65
C ASN A 290 19.28 13.98 -11.56
N LEU A 291 18.38 13.75 -10.61
CA LEU A 291 18.15 14.69 -9.49
C LEU A 291 19.42 14.92 -8.67
N ILE A 292 20.12 13.86 -8.30
CA ILE A 292 21.38 13.96 -7.53
C ILE A 292 22.46 14.70 -8.34
N LYS A 293 22.52 14.47 -9.65
CA LYS A 293 23.49 15.12 -10.53
C LYS A 293 23.21 16.62 -10.70
N GLU A 294 21.95 16.98 -10.94
CA GLU A 294 21.57 18.38 -11.25
C GLU A 294 21.38 19.24 -9.99
N LEU A 295 21.13 18.62 -8.84
CA LEU A 295 20.94 19.28 -7.54
C LEU A 295 21.90 18.67 -6.48
N PRO A 296 23.21 18.99 -6.54
CA PRO A 296 24.18 18.45 -5.58
C PRO A 296 23.79 18.83 -4.13
N GLY A 297 23.78 17.83 -3.25
CA GLY A 297 23.36 17.98 -1.85
C GLY A 297 21.87 17.67 -1.59
N LEU A 298 21.05 17.53 -2.65
CA LEU A 298 19.68 17.02 -2.49
C LEU A 298 19.74 15.56 -2.01
N ILE A 299 19.01 15.25 -0.95
CA ILE A 299 18.83 13.87 -0.51
C ILE A 299 17.69 13.27 -1.33
N VAL A 300 17.95 12.15 -1.95
CA VAL A 300 16.95 11.40 -2.73
C VAL A 300 16.98 9.95 -2.27
N THR A 301 15.87 9.47 -1.68
CA THR A 301 15.83 8.10 -1.17
C THR A 301 16.02 7.09 -2.29
N GLU A 302 16.64 5.96 -1.97
CA GLU A 302 16.79 4.87 -2.92
C GLU A 302 15.44 4.20 -3.17
N PRO A 303 14.98 4.12 -4.43
CA PRO A 303 13.71 3.47 -4.74
C PRO A 303 13.92 1.95 -4.72
N GLU A 304 13.67 1.33 -3.58
CA GLU A 304 13.76 -0.12 -3.40
C GLU A 304 12.46 -0.83 -3.80
N ALA A 305 11.31 -0.12 -3.62
CA ALA A 305 9.98 -0.70 -3.85
C ALA A 305 8.92 0.36 -4.21
N ALA A 306 7.71 -0.09 -4.48
CA ALA A 306 6.52 0.70 -4.81
C ALA A 306 6.74 1.62 -6.03
N ILE A 307 6.07 2.77 -6.05
CA ILE A 307 6.14 3.77 -7.13
C ILE A 307 6.53 5.15 -6.60
N TYR A 308 7.18 5.20 -5.43
CA TYR A 308 7.50 6.44 -4.72
C TYR A 308 8.96 6.49 -4.31
N PHE A 309 9.42 7.71 -4.13
CA PHE A 309 10.62 8.03 -3.36
C PHE A 309 10.47 9.42 -2.74
N ILE A 310 11.31 9.72 -1.76
CA ILE A 310 11.34 11.00 -1.06
C ILE A 310 12.53 11.82 -1.55
N ILE A 311 12.32 13.12 -1.71
CA ILE A 311 13.38 14.11 -1.87
C ILE A 311 13.37 15.03 -0.67
N ASP A 312 14.55 15.32 -0.10
CA ASP A 312 14.71 16.20 1.06
C ASP A 312 15.68 17.34 0.73
N PHE A 313 15.21 18.56 0.91
CA PHE A 313 15.93 19.78 0.58
C PHE A 313 16.75 20.34 1.74
N LYS A 314 16.78 19.69 2.89
CA LYS A 314 17.40 20.21 4.13
C LYS A 314 18.85 20.69 3.96
N ASN A 315 19.62 20.08 3.05
CA ASN A 315 21.03 20.37 2.85
C ASN A 315 21.29 21.45 1.77
N ILE A 316 20.29 21.83 0.96
CA ILE A 316 20.47 22.74 -0.18
C ILE A 316 19.57 23.97 -0.15
N CYS A 317 18.60 24.02 0.74
CA CYS A 317 17.71 25.17 0.91
C CYS A 317 18.00 25.92 2.20
N ASP A 318 17.49 27.16 2.26
CA ASP A 318 17.49 27.96 3.47
C ASP A 318 16.73 27.24 4.61
N PRO A 319 17.16 27.35 5.89
CA PRO A 319 16.46 26.74 7.03
C PRO A 319 14.96 27.11 7.17
N SER A 320 14.53 28.22 6.55
CA SER A 320 13.12 28.62 6.50
C SER A 320 12.32 27.90 5.43
N PHE A 321 12.93 27.08 4.57
CA PHE A 321 12.24 26.35 3.51
C PHE A 321 11.12 25.49 4.07
N ASP A 322 9.96 25.55 3.40
CA ASP A 322 8.77 24.77 3.71
C ASP A 322 8.24 24.12 2.43
N ALA A 323 8.22 22.79 2.40
CA ALA A 323 7.80 22.01 1.24
C ALA A 323 6.32 22.22 0.90
N SER A 324 5.45 22.49 1.89
CA SER A 324 4.04 22.81 1.65
C SER A 324 3.88 24.17 0.96
N ALA A 325 4.60 25.17 1.44
CA ALA A 325 4.61 26.50 0.80
C ALA A 325 5.16 26.43 -0.64
N PHE A 326 6.21 25.62 -0.86
CA PHE A 326 6.75 25.39 -2.20
C PHE A 326 5.73 24.74 -3.15
N VAL A 327 4.99 23.73 -2.69
CA VAL A 327 3.94 23.09 -3.50
C VAL A 327 2.80 24.07 -3.80
N HIS A 328 2.40 24.91 -2.84
CA HIS A 328 1.42 25.99 -3.06
C HIS A 328 1.89 26.98 -4.11
N TYR A 329 3.16 27.42 -4.02
CA TYR A 329 3.75 28.29 -5.04
C TYR A 329 3.72 27.62 -6.44
N CYS A 330 4.14 26.36 -6.54
CA CYS A 330 4.09 25.61 -7.81
C CYS A 330 2.66 25.52 -8.38
N ALA A 331 1.66 25.35 -7.52
CA ALA A 331 0.27 25.25 -7.94
C ALA A 331 -0.35 26.57 -8.44
N SER A 332 0.03 27.69 -7.82
CA SER A 332 -0.54 29.02 -8.09
C SER A 332 0.24 29.82 -9.13
N GLU A 333 1.58 29.84 -9.03
CA GLU A 333 2.46 30.77 -9.74
C GLU A 333 3.57 30.06 -10.53
N GLY A 334 4.12 28.97 -9.98
CA GLY A 334 5.26 28.27 -10.54
C GLY A 334 4.98 27.67 -11.91
N LYS A 335 5.77 28.08 -12.90
CA LYS A 335 5.62 27.61 -14.29
C LYS A 335 6.96 27.20 -14.87
N VAL A 336 6.96 26.12 -15.61
CA VAL A 336 8.11 25.61 -16.36
C VAL A 336 7.75 25.53 -17.83
N ALA A 337 8.51 26.21 -18.68
CA ALA A 337 8.37 26.08 -20.13
C ALA A 337 9.16 24.88 -20.62
N LEU A 338 8.50 23.96 -21.29
CA LEU A 338 9.10 22.75 -21.84
C LEU A 338 8.43 22.41 -23.19
N ASP A 339 9.23 22.26 -24.26
CA ASP A 339 8.76 21.89 -25.58
C ASP A 339 7.60 22.78 -26.12
N GLY A 340 7.68 24.09 -25.85
CA GLY A 340 6.66 25.07 -26.29
C GLY A 340 5.38 25.09 -25.44
N ASN A 341 5.27 24.25 -24.44
CA ASN A 341 4.16 24.20 -23.48
C ASN A 341 4.57 24.75 -22.11
N THR A 342 3.57 25.13 -21.33
CA THR A 342 3.78 25.58 -19.94
C THR A 342 3.22 24.54 -18.98
N TYR A 343 4.04 24.11 -18.04
CA TYR A 343 3.71 23.10 -17.02
C TYR A 343 3.87 23.68 -15.62
N THR A 344 3.22 23.06 -14.65
CA THR A 344 3.55 23.18 -13.23
C THR A 344 3.96 21.83 -12.67
N LEU A 345 4.76 21.86 -11.62
CA LEU A 345 5.17 20.65 -10.88
C LEU A 345 4.35 20.52 -9.59
N LEU A 346 3.62 19.43 -9.46
CA LEU A 346 2.92 19.07 -8.22
C LEU A 346 3.52 17.83 -7.61
N LEU A 347 4.00 17.95 -6.37
CA LEU A 347 4.54 16.90 -5.52
C LEU A 347 3.73 16.84 -4.23
N ALA A 348 3.86 15.78 -3.45
CA ALA A 348 3.18 15.68 -2.15
C ALA A 348 4.12 16.12 -1.02
N PRO A 349 3.79 17.18 -0.26
CA PRO A 349 4.58 17.57 0.90
C PRO A 349 4.48 16.50 1.98
N MET A 350 5.61 16.20 2.64
CA MET A 350 5.73 15.06 3.54
C MET A 350 5.27 15.34 4.97
N ASN A 351 4.99 16.58 5.34
CA ASN A 351 4.51 16.93 6.69
C ASN A 351 3.25 16.16 7.11
N GLY A 352 2.35 15.84 6.17
CA GLY A 352 1.14 15.05 6.44
C GLY A 352 1.37 13.53 6.57
N PHE A 353 2.59 13.03 6.31
CA PHE A 353 2.94 11.61 6.42
C PHE A 353 3.63 11.27 7.75
N TYR A 354 3.97 12.28 8.55
CA TYR A 354 4.56 12.12 9.87
C TYR A 354 3.55 12.46 10.96
N SER A 355 3.63 11.76 12.07
CA SER A 355 2.90 12.12 13.29
C SER A 355 3.35 13.47 13.86
N GLU A 356 4.64 13.79 13.68
CA GLU A 356 5.25 15.10 13.96
C GLU A 356 5.52 15.82 12.62
N PRO A 357 4.65 16.76 12.17
CA PRO A 357 4.74 17.37 10.83
C PRO A 357 6.08 18.06 10.52
N GLU A 358 6.77 18.59 11.53
CA GLU A 358 8.07 19.26 11.36
C GLU A 358 9.15 18.33 10.78
N LYS A 359 9.07 17.01 11.02
CA LYS A 359 10.01 16.03 10.45
C LYS A 359 9.94 15.97 8.93
N GLY A 360 8.78 16.25 8.33
CA GLY A 360 8.57 16.27 6.89
C GLY A 360 8.66 17.64 6.23
N LYS A 361 9.02 18.69 6.98
CA LYS A 361 8.94 20.09 6.54
C LYS A 361 9.74 20.39 5.26
N THR A 362 10.90 19.76 5.09
CA THR A 362 11.78 19.95 3.92
C THR A 362 11.63 18.86 2.86
N GLN A 363 10.67 17.96 3.05
CA GLN A 363 10.55 16.73 2.27
C GLN A 363 9.35 16.74 1.34
N LEU A 364 9.53 16.16 0.15
CA LEU A 364 8.48 15.94 -0.84
C LEU A 364 8.50 14.48 -1.31
N ARG A 365 7.31 13.87 -1.40
CA ARG A 365 7.16 12.57 -2.04
C ARG A 365 6.94 12.74 -3.54
N VAL A 366 7.68 12.00 -4.33
CA VAL A 366 7.54 11.89 -5.79
C VAL A 366 6.81 10.58 -6.10
N ALA A 367 5.72 10.65 -6.87
CA ALA A 367 4.99 9.49 -7.38
C ALA A 367 5.31 9.31 -8.88
N MET A 368 5.73 8.11 -9.26
CA MET A 368 5.96 7.75 -10.67
C MET A 368 4.68 7.15 -11.26
N VAL A 369 4.01 7.92 -12.16
CA VAL A 369 2.68 7.59 -12.70
C VAL A 369 2.57 7.97 -14.17
#